data_5049de55e59fd6490bd1b59fefc35dbe
#
_entry.id   5049de55e59fd6490bd1b59fefc35dbe
#
_cell.length_a   1.000
_cell.length_b   1.000
_cell.length_c   1.000
_cell.angle_alpha   90.00
_cell.angle_beta   90.00
_cell.angle_gamma   90.00
#
_symmetry.space_group_name_H-M   'P 1'
#
loop_
_entity.id
_entity.type
_entity.pdbx_description
1 polymer ?
#
loop_
_entity_poly.entity_id
_entity_poly.type
_entity_poly.pdbx_seq_one_letter_code
_entity_poly.pdbx_strand_id
1 'polypeptide(L)'
;MATTAPHETQVHQVLATLGYGDAIGNEVLGIQKVLRRAGYESRIYVQTAEPRVENLTTDYRDLLEESHPDNILIHHFSIGSRASRVAYALPDRMILVYHNITPPEYFIGVNPMLVELCYKGRRELRAYVQRCDLALGDSEFNRGELEQMGFPRTGVLPVVPSFDHLDVTPNHMLAREFDDAWTNILFVGRMIPNKRIEDLVRFFHAYRLRYNSASRLLLVGSHSGYEDYLASVSNVIASLGTPDVHLIGHVSNEALTALYDVADLFLSASEHE
;
A
#
# COMPACT_ATOMS: atom_id res chain seq x y z
N MET A 1 -14.82 -42.45 26.23
CA MET A 1 -14.93 -41.27 25.40
C MET A 1 -13.66 -40.47 25.62
N ALA A 2 -12.80 -40.37 24.63
CA ALA A 2 -11.61 -39.54 24.72
C ALA A 2 -12.06 -38.08 24.75
N THR A 3 -11.84 -37.36 25.84
CA THR A 3 -11.99 -35.90 25.89
C THR A 3 -10.88 -35.33 25.02
N THR A 4 -11.20 -34.92 23.80
CA THR A 4 -10.30 -34.08 23.01
C THR A 4 -9.96 -32.83 23.85
N ALA A 5 -8.67 -32.52 23.97
CA ALA A 5 -8.27 -31.28 24.60
C ALA A 5 -8.99 -30.11 23.91
N PRO A 6 -9.39 -29.04 24.65
CA PRO A 6 -10.00 -27.88 24.04
C PRO A 6 -9.10 -27.29 22.97
N HIS A 7 -9.65 -26.93 21.83
CA HIS A 7 -8.91 -26.29 20.75
C HIS A 7 -8.36 -24.93 21.25
N GLU A 8 -7.08 -24.70 21.10
CA GLU A 8 -6.47 -23.42 21.43
C GLU A 8 -6.67 -22.45 20.26
N THR A 9 -7.29 -21.31 20.55
CA THR A 9 -7.60 -20.29 19.53
C THR A 9 -6.33 -19.78 18.86
N GLN A 10 -6.25 -19.93 17.55
CA GLN A 10 -5.17 -19.37 16.72
C GLN A 10 -5.66 -18.10 16.02
N VAL A 11 -4.73 -17.19 15.71
CA VAL A 11 -5.03 -15.94 15.02
C VAL A 11 -4.14 -15.79 13.80
N HIS A 12 -4.69 -16.10 12.65
CA HIS A 12 -3.96 -16.10 11.38
C HIS A 12 -4.27 -14.86 10.53
N GLN A 13 -3.41 -14.58 9.58
CA GLN A 13 -3.59 -13.49 8.63
C GLN A 13 -3.60 -14.04 7.20
N VAL A 14 -4.44 -13.47 6.33
CA VAL A 14 -4.50 -13.82 4.92
C VAL A 14 -4.55 -12.58 4.04
N LEU A 15 -3.79 -12.59 2.94
CA LEU A 15 -3.77 -11.52 1.94
C LEU A 15 -3.42 -12.05 0.54
N ALA A 16 -3.63 -11.21 -0.46
CA ALA A 16 -3.32 -11.57 -1.85
C ALA A 16 -1.82 -11.71 -2.08
N THR A 17 -1.04 -10.70 -1.68
CA THR A 17 0.41 -10.64 -1.90
C THR A 17 1.08 -9.98 -0.71
N LEU A 18 2.17 -10.57 -0.21
CA LEU A 18 3.05 -9.92 0.76
C LEU A 18 4.21 -9.26 0.02
N GLY A 19 4.28 -7.93 0.03
CA GLY A 19 5.39 -7.14 -0.49
C GLY A 19 6.46 -6.89 0.58
N TYR A 20 7.69 -6.65 0.14
CA TYR A 20 8.77 -6.22 1.02
C TYR A 20 8.81 -4.69 1.07
N GLY A 21 8.74 -4.13 2.28
CA GLY A 21 8.89 -2.69 2.49
C GLY A 21 7.70 -1.83 2.06
N ASP A 22 6.59 -2.43 1.66
CA ASP A 22 5.34 -1.69 1.47
C ASP A 22 4.55 -1.55 2.79
N ALA A 23 3.61 -0.61 2.82
CA ALA A 23 2.86 -0.27 4.02
C ALA A 23 2.07 -1.47 4.56
N ILE A 24 1.37 -2.21 3.68
CA ILE A 24 0.56 -3.38 4.05
C ILE A 24 1.45 -4.51 4.54
N GLY A 25 2.57 -4.78 3.86
CA GLY A 25 3.53 -5.81 4.26
C GLY A 25 4.10 -5.54 5.65
N ASN A 26 4.49 -4.31 5.94
CA ASN A 26 4.98 -3.91 7.26
C ASN A 26 3.91 -4.04 8.34
N GLU A 27 2.67 -3.67 8.07
CA GLU A 27 1.55 -3.82 9.00
C GLU A 27 1.27 -5.29 9.32
N VAL A 28 1.17 -6.15 8.31
CA VAL A 28 0.95 -7.60 8.46
C VAL A 28 2.03 -8.23 9.35
N LEU A 29 3.30 -7.91 9.09
CA LEU A 29 4.42 -8.39 9.90
C LEU A 29 4.38 -7.82 11.33
N GLY A 30 3.99 -6.56 11.49
CA GLY A 30 3.82 -5.92 12.79
C GLY A 30 2.70 -6.56 13.61
N ILE A 31 1.55 -6.82 13.03
CA ILE A 31 0.42 -7.52 13.66
C ILE A 31 0.85 -8.92 14.08
N GLN A 32 1.52 -9.69 13.20
CA GLN A 32 2.00 -11.03 13.55
C GLN A 32 2.93 -11.00 14.78
N LYS A 33 3.85 -10.03 14.82
CA LYS A 33 4.78 -9.87 15.96
C LYS A 33 4.02 -9.61 17.26
N VAL A 34 2.98 -8.79 17.25
CA VAL A 34 2.15 -8.49 18.42
C VAL A 34 1.36 -9.73 18.84
N LEU A 35 0.73 -10.43 17.91
CA LEU A 35 -0.06 -11.63 18.19
C LEU A 35 0.80 -12.74 18.83
N ARG A 36 1.98 -13.01 18.27
CA ARG A 36 2.93 -13.99 18.84
C ARG A 36 3.43 -13.58 20.22
N ARG A 37 3.67 -12.30 20.47
CA ARG A 37 4.02 -11.81 21.81
C ARG A 37 2.88 -11.95 22.81
N ALA A 38 1.64 -11.88 22.35
CA ALA A 38 0.46 -12.14 23.17
C ALA A 38 0.17 -13.64 23.40
N GLY A 39 0.98 -14.54 22.84
CA GLY A 39 0.88 -15.99 23.04
C GLY A 39 0.05 -16.72 21.97
N TYR A 40 -0.45 -16.03 20.95
CA TYR A 40 -1.19 -16.68 19.87
C TYR A 40 -0.26 -17.33 18.84
N GLU A 41 -0.64 -18.50 18.34
CA GLU A 41 -0.10 -19.01 17.08
C GLU A 41 -0.63 -18.11 15.94
N SER A 42 0.28 -17.57 15.14
CA SER A 42 -0.05 -16.68 14.04
C SER A 42 0.84 -16.96 12.84
N ARG A 43 0.20 -17.28 11.71
CA ARG A 43 0.82 -17.45 10.40
C ARG A 43 0.24 -16.45 9.41
N ILE A 44 1.00 -16.18 8.33
CA ILE A 44 0.61 -15.28 7.25
C ILE A 44 0.42 -16.13 6.00
N TYR A 45 -0.80 -16.22 5.52
CA TYR A 45 -1.18 -16.99 4.33
C TYR A 45 -1.33 -16.06 3.12
N VAL A 46 -0.67 -16.41 2.01
CA VAL A 46 -0.63 -15.55 0.83
C VAL A 46 -0.87 -16.35 -0.46
N GLN A 47 -1.36 -15.68 -1.49
CA GLN A 47 -1.37 -16.25 -2.83
C GLN A 47 0.01 -16.10 -3.49
N THR A 48 0.70 -14.98 -3.25
CA THR A 48 2.05 -14.71 -3.72
C THR A 48 2.83 -13.92 -2.67
N ALA A 49 4.15 -14.04 -2.67
CA ALA A 49 5.04 -13.22 -1.85
C ALA A 49 6.23 -12.75 -2.68
N GLU A 50 6.76 -11.60 -2.33
CA GLU A 50 8.05 -11.17 -2.87
C GLU A 50 9.15 -12.10 -2.33
N PRO A 51 10.19 -12.46 -3.13
CA PRO A 51 11.22 -13.44 -2.73
C PRO A 51 11.90 -13.14 -1.39
N ARG A 52 12.06 -11.86 -1.03
CA ARG A 52 12.69 -11.45 0.24
C ARG A 52 11.88 -11.76 1.49
N VAL A 53 10.57 -11.97 1.36
CA VAL A 53 9.64 -12.24 2.47
C VAL A 53 8.91 -13.56 2.33
N GLU A 54 9.19 -14.35 1.29
CA GLU A 54 8.55 -15.63 1.01
C GLU A 54 8.69 -16.61 2.18
N ASN A 55 9.87 -16.65 2.82
CA ASN A 55 10.15 -17.49 3.97
C ASN A 55 9.34 -17.13 5.25
N LEU A 56 8.64 -16.00 5.25
CA LEU A 56 7.78 -15.55 6.34
C LEU A 56 6.31 -15.92 6.12
N THR A 57 6.00 -16.53 4.98
CA THR A 57 4.64 -16.79 4.52
C THR A 57 4.36 -18.29 4.35
N THR A 58 3.08 -18.61 4.27
CA THR A 58 2.55 -19.94 3.96
C THR A 58 1.59 -19.82 2.78
N ASP A 59 1.51 -20.84 1.94
CA ASP A 59 0.55 -20.85 0.82
C ASP A 59 -0.88 -20.79 1.37
N TYR A 60 -1.73 -19.95 0.77
CA TYR A 60 -3.13 -19.78 1.22
C TYR A 60 -3.96 -21.07 1.18
N ARG A 61 -3.53 -22.07 0.39
CA ARG A 61 -4.23 -23.36 0.28
C ARG A 61 -4.06 -24.19 1.55
N ASP A 62 -2.96 -24.01 2.27
CA ASP A 62 -2.71 -24.73 3.53
C ASP A 62 -3.63 -24.25 4.65
N LEU A 63 -4.23 -23.05 4.50
CA LEU A 63 -5.24 -22.53 5.42
C LEU A 63 -6.48 -23.44 5.54
N LEU A 64 -6.77 -24.25 4.51
CA LEU A 64 -7.88 -25.21 4.52
C LEU A 64 -7.72 -26.30 5.61
N GLU A 65 -6.48 -26.67 5.94
CA GLU A 65 -6.16 -27.69 6.94
C GLU A 65 -6.10 -27.13 8.36
N GLU A 66 -5.80 -25.83 8.49
CA GLU A 66 -5.63 -25.14 9.78
C GLU A 66 -6.92 -24.44 10.27
N SER A 67 -7.89 -24.29 9.39
CA SER A 67 -9.13 -23.55 9.66
C SER A 67 -9.99 -24.20 10.73
N HIS A 68 -10.49 -23.40 11.69
CA HIS A 68 -11.36 -23.87 12.76
C HIS A 68 -12.33 -22.77 13.19
N PRO A 69 -13.60 -23.06 13.57
CA PRO A 69 -14.58 -22.06 13.99
C PRO A 69 -14.16 -21.19 15.19
N ASP A 70 -13.26 -21.72 16.04
CA ASP A 70 -12.73 -21.00 17.20
C ASP A 70 -11.51 -20.13 16.86
N ASN A 71 -10.97 -20.26 15.65
CA ASN A 71 -9.87 -19.43 15.18
C ASN A 71 -10.37 -18.05 14.71
N ILE A 72 -9.44 -17.10 14.67
CA ILE A 72 -9.65 -15.77 14.09
C ILE A 72 -8.78 -15.64 12.84
N LEU A 73 -9.41 -15.27 11.74
CA LEU A 73 -8.74 -14.96 10.49
C LEU A 73 -8.82 -13.46 10.21
N ILE A 74 -7.67 -12.79 10.22
CA ILE A 74 -7.52 -11.40 9.82
C ILE A 74 -7.28 -11.38 8.32
N HIS A 75 -8.24 -10.88 7.55
CA HIS A 75 -8.16 -10.80 6.11
C HIS A 75 -7.81 -9.37 5.66
N HIS A 76 -6.59 -9.18 5.19
CA HIS A 76 -6.12 -7.93 4.60
C HIS A 76 -6.62 -7.80 3.17
N PHE A 77 -7.60 -6.94 2.97
CA PHE A 77 -8.32 -6.81 1.71
C PHE A 77 -7.88 -5.54 0.96
N SER A 78 -6.92 -5.69 0.06
CA SER A 78 -6.42 -4.64 -0.83
C SER A 78 -6.85 -4.84 -2.29
N ILE A 79 -7.19 -6.08 -2.67
CA ILE A 79 -7.67 -6.45 -4.01
C ILE A 79 -8.31 -7.83 -3.95
N GLY A 80 -9.23 -8.13 -4.87
CA GLY A 80 -9.82 -9.46 -4.98
C GLY A 80 -8.80 -10.52 -5.42
N SER A 81 -8.81 -11.71 -4.78
CA SER A 81 -7.83 -12.75 -5.03
C SER A 81 -8.40 -14.16 -4.82
N ARG A 82 -7.64 -15.19 -5.19
CA ARG A 82 -7.99 -16.58 -4.86
C ARG A 82 -7.93 -16.81 -3.36
N ALA A 83 -6.93 -16.23 -2.68
CA ALA A 83 -6.81 -16.29 -1.23
C ALA A 83 -8.05 -15.69 -0.53
N SER A 84 -8.56 -14.56 -1.03
CA SER A 84 -9.80 -13.95 -0.54
C SER A 84 -10.99 -14.92 -0.64
N ARG A 85 -11.15 -15.62 -1.77
CA ARG A 85 -12.28 -16.54 -1.97
C ARG A 85 -12.19 -17.77 -1.08
N VAL A 86 -10.98 -18.29 -0.83
CA VAL A 86 -10.78 -19.37 0.15
C VAL A 86 -11.13 -18.87 1.54
N ALA A 87 -10.57 -17.76 1.98
CA ALA A 87 -10.86 -17.15 3.28
C ALA A 87 -12.36 -16.93 3.53
N TYR A 88 -13.09 -16.47 2.49
CA TYR A 88 -14.54 -16.29 2.57
C TYR A 88 -15.29 -17.57 2.95
N ALA A 89 -14.86 -18.71 2.44
CA ALA A 89 -15.55 -20.00 2.58
C ALA A 89 -15.23 -20.74 3.89
N LEU A 90 -14.21 -20.30 4.63
CA LEU A 90 -13.75 -20.97 5.84
C LEU A 90 -14.62 -20.62 7.05
N PRO A 91 -14.69 -21.50 8.08
CA PRO A 91 -15.54 -21.30 9.26
C PRO A 91 -14.96 -20.33 10.29
N ASP A 92 -13.71 -19.91 10.16
CA ASP A 92 -13.01 -19.02 11.10
C ASP A 92 -13.81 -17.74 11.34
N ARG A 93 -13.74 -17.18 12.53
CA ARG A 93 -14.24 -15.84 12.83
C ARG A 93 -13.40 -14.83 12.04
N MET A 94 -14.04 -13.87 11.38
CA MET A 94 -13.31 -13.01 10.43
C MET A 94 -13.28 -11.55 10.87
N ILE A 95 -12.06 -11.02 10.90
CA ILE A 95 -11.78 -9.59 10.93
C ILE A 95 -11.27 -9.19 9.54
N LEU A 96 -11.97 -8.27 8.89
CA LEU A 96 -11.51 -7.69 7.61
C LEU A 96 -10.72 -6.40 7.90
N VAL A 97 -9.53 -6.27 7.32
CA VAL A 97 -8.79 -4.99 7.25
C VAL A 97 -8.79 -4.52 5.80
N TYR A 98 -9.47 -3.42 5.56
CA TYR A 98 -9.68 -2.86 4.23
C TYR A 98 -8.63 -1.78 3.93
N HIS A 99 -7.77 -2.10 2.98
CA HIS A 99 -6.65 -1.27 2.54
C HIS A 99 -6.97 -0.45 1.29
N ASN A 100 -8.20 -0.03 1.14
CA ASN A 100 -8.67 0.82 0.06
C ASN A 100 -8.34 0.29 -1.36
N ILE A 101 -9.36 -0.16 -2.08
CA ILE A 101 -9.19 -0.57 -3.47
C ILE A 101 -9.33 0.66 -4.35
N THR A 102 -8.27 1.05 -5.01
CA THR A 102 -8.28 2.16 -5.97
C THR A 102 -9.44 2.01 -6.96
N PRO A 103 -10.25 3.06 -7.18
CA PRO A 103 -11.30 3.02 -8.17
C PRO A 103 -10.74 2.65 -9.55
N PRO A 104 -11.38 1.72 -10.30
CA PRO A 104 -10.86 1.22 -11.56
C PRO A 104 -10.72 2.32 -12.63
N GLU A 105 -11.44 3.42 -12.49
CA GLU A 105 -11.46 4.57 -13.40
C GLU A 105 -10.07 5.19 -13.59
N TYR A 106 -9.24 5.17 -12.56
CA TYR A 106 -7.85 5.69 -12.64
C TYR A 106 -6.97 4.88 -13.61
N PHE A 107 -7.31 3.63 -13.87
CA PHE A 107 -6.49 2.74 -14.70
C PHE A 107 -7.05 2.55 -16.12
N ILE A 108 -8.19 3.17 -16.46
CA ILE A 108 -8.77 3.12 -17.80
C ILE A 108 -7.79 3.74 -18.82
N GLY A 109 -7.50 2.98 -19.87
CA GLY A 109 -6.54 3.41 -20.90
C GLY A 109 -5.06 3.25 -20.52
N VAL A 110 -4.76 2.88 -19.26
CA VAL A 110 -3.39 2.73 -18.76
C VAL A 110 -3.06 1.27 -18.44
N ASN A 111 -3.93 0.59 -17.69
CA ASN A 111 -3.72 -0.80 -17.30
C ASN A 111 -5.04 -1.58 -17.23
N PRO A 112 -5.47 -2.24 -18.33
CA PRO A 112 -6.74 -2.99 -18.39
C PRO A 112 -6.85 -4.11 -17.34
N MET A 113 -5.73 -4.76 -17.00
CA MET A 113 -5.72 -5.82 -15.99
C MET A 113 -6.08 -5.26 -14.60
N LEU A 114 -5.52 -4.11 -14.23
CA LEU A 114 -5.86 -3.45 -12.96
C LEU A 114 -7.30 -2.94 -12.94
N VAL A 115 -7.82 -2.42 -14.05
CA VAL A 115 -9.24 -2.06 -14.15
C VAL A 115 -10.12 -3.26 -13.76
N GLU A 116 -9.84 -4.43 -14.33
CA GLU A 116 -10.60 -5.64 -14.04
C GLU A 116 -10.43 -6.10 -12.58
N LEU A 117 -9.20 -6.11 -12.06
CA LEU A 117 -8.89 -6.54 -10.70
C LEU A 117 -9.52 -5.62 -9.65
N CYS A 118 -9.41 -4.30 -9.81
CA CYS A 118 -10.03 -3.33 -8.90
C CYS A 118 -11.56 -3.44 -8.95
N TYR A 119 -12.16 -3.54 -10.13
CA TYR A 119 -13.60 -3.72 -10.27
C TYR A 119 -14.08 -5.01 -9.60
N LYS A 120 -13.40 -6.14 -9.84
CA LYS A 120 -13.72 -7.42 -9.19
C LYS A 120 -13.54 -7.33 -7.67
N GLY A 121 -12.44 -6.74 -7.21
CA GLY A 121 -12.16 -6.58 -5.79
C GLY A 121 -13.25 -5.79 -5.06
N ARG A 122 -13.68 -4.65 -5.61
CA ARG A 122 -14.78 -3.85 -5.03
C ARG A 122 -16.12 -4.59 -5.03
N ARG A 123 -16.36 -5.48 -6.00
CA ARG A 123 -17.52 -6.39 -5.99
C ARG A 123 -17.40 -7.48 -4.95
N GLU A 124 -16.24 -8.11 -4.84
CA GLU A 124 -15.97 -9.16 -3.84
C GLU A 124 -16.10 -8.62 -2.43
N LEU A 125 -15.62 -7.39 -2.15
CA LEU A 125 -15.74 -6.74 -0.84
C LEU A 125 -17.18 -6.70 -0.34
N ARG A 126 -18.15 -6.43 -1.21
CA ARG A 126 -19.57 -6.42 -0.84
C ARG A 126 -20.11 -7.76 -0.33
N ALA A 127 -19.54 -8.87 -0.81
CA ALA A 127 -19.94 -10.19 -0.32
C ALA A 127 -19.54 -10.40 1.16
N TYR A 128 -18.47 -9.74 1.60
CA TYR A 128 -17.96 -9.85 2.96
C TYR A 128 -18.86 -9.19 4.03
N VAL A 129 -19.80 -8.33 3.64
CA VAL A 129 -20.72 -7.64 4.56
C VAL A 129 -21.43 -8.62 5.52
N GLN A 130 -21.80 -9.82 5.03
CA GLN A 130 -22.48 -10.86 5.82
C GLN A 130 -21.50 -11.88 6.43
N ARG A 131 -20.20 -11.76 6.11
CA ARG A 131 -19.18 -12.74 6.49
C ARG A 131 -18.32 -12.29 7.66
N CYS A 132 -18.10 -10.97 7.81
CA CYS A 132 -17.18 -10.44 8.80
C CYS A 132 -17.85 -10.18 10.14
N ASP A 133 -17.15 -10.56 11.22
CA ASP A 133 -17.51 -10.15 12.59
C ASP A 133 -17.16 -8.68 12.85
N LEU A 134 -16.09 -8.19 12.23
CA LEU A 134 -15.58 -6.83 12.33
C LEU A 134 -14.90 -6.44 11.03
N ALA A 135 -15.14 -5.22 10.53
CA ALA A 135 -14.45 -4.65 9.39
C ALA A 135 -13.75 -3.35 9.78
N LEU A 136 -12.45 -3.29 9.54
CA LEU A 136 -11.57 -2.18 9.89
C LEU A 136 -11.08 -1.49 8.63
N GLY A 137 -11.12 -0.17 8.59
CA GLY A 137 -10.48 0.63 7.55
C GLY A 137 -9.19 1.26 8.08
N ASP A 138 -8.22 1.52 7.20
CA ASP A 138 -6.96 2.17 7.55
C ASP A 138 -7.14 3.62 8.01
N SER A 139 -8.29 4.21 7.69
CA SER A 139 -8.66 5.57 8.00
C SER A 139 -10.17 5.72 8.22
N GLU A 140 -10.58 6.87 8.72
CA GLU A 140 -12.01 7.23 8.81
C GLU A 140 -12.68 7.26 7.43
N PHE A 141 -11.93 7.62 6.37
CA PHE A 141 -12.43 7.56 5.00
C PHE A 141 -12.76 6.11 4.60
N ASN A 142 -11.84 5.18 4.82
CA ASN A 142 -12.02 3.76 4.50
C ASN A 142 -13.11 3.12 5.37
N ARG A 143 -13.18 3.48 6.66
CA ARG A 143 -14.28 3.08 7.53
C ARG A 143 -15.63 3.55 6.97
N GLY A 144 -15.71 4.80 6.53
CA GLY A 144 -16.91 5.37 5.91
C GLY A 144 -17.37 4.63 4.65
N GLU A 145 -16.43 4.17 3.80
CA GLU A 145 -16.76 3.30 2.65
C GLU A 145 -17.37 1.95 3.12
N LEU A 146 -16.80 1.33 4.14
CA LEU A 146 -17.34 0.08 4.71
C LEU A 146 -18.74 0.26 5.26
N GLU A 147 -19.02 1.36 5.98
CA GLU A 147 -20.34 1.70 6.49
C GLU A 147 -21.38 1.89 5.37
N GLN A 148 -20.99 2.62 4.32
CA GLN A 148 -21.84 2.83 3.14
C GLN A 148 -22.14 1.53 2.39
N MET A 149 -21.22 0.55 2.44
CA MET A 149 -21.44 -0.79 1.89
C MET A 149 -22.36 -1.65 2.76
N GLY A 150 -22.63 -1.27 4.02
CA GLY A 150 -23.53 -1.95 4.94
C GLY A 150 -22.86 -2.91 5.91
N PHE A 151 -21.54 -2.79 6.16
CA PHE A 151 -20.86 -3.59 7.20
C PHE A 151 -21.45 -3.23 8.58
N PRO A 152 -21.90 -4.23 9.39
CA PRO A 152 -22.65 -3.96 10.62
C PRO A 152 -21.76 -3.48 11.78
N ARG A 153 -20.47 -3.81 11.75
CA ARG A 153 -19.46 -3.42 12.74
C ARG A 153 -18.22 -2.93 12.03
N THR A 154 -17.92 -1.66 12.19
CA THR A 154 -16.75 -1.03 11.59
C THR A 154 -15.89 -0.34 12.64
N GLY A 155 -14.63 -0.14 12.31
CA GLY A 155 -13.67 0.60 13.11
C GLY A 155 -12.51 1.10 12.27
N VAL A 156 -11.56 1.78 12.91
CA VAL A 156 -10.32 2.22 12.28
C VAL A 156 -9.15 1.46 12.89
N LEU A 157 -8.33 0.87 12.04
CA LEU A 157 -7.01 0.36 12.35
C LEU A 157 -6.01 1.12 11.49
N PRO A 158 -5.46 2.23 11.97
CA PRO A 158 -4.54 3.03 11.16
C PRO A 158 -3.25 2.26 10.89
N VAL A 159 -2.75 2.36 9.65
CA VAL A 159 -1.43 1.80 9.32
C VAL A 159 -0.39 2.43 10.23
N VAL A 160 0.36 1.61 10.95
CA VAL A 160 1.49 2.06 11.76
C VAL A 160 2.76 1.93 10.93
N PRO A 161 3.29 3.03 10.37
CA PRO A 161 4.46 2.95 9.53
C PRO A 161 5.69 2.55 10.35
N SER A 162 6.52 1.65 9.82
CA SER A 162 7.89 1.45 10.30
C SER A 162 8.83 2.31 9.49
N PHE A 163 9.63 3.10 10.18
CA PHE A 163 10.67 3.93 9.56
C PHE A 163 12.06 3.29 9.65
N ASP A 164 12.15 2.04 10.12
CA ASP A 164 13.42 1.32 10.29
C ASP A 164 14.23 1.26 8.99
N HIS A 165 13.54 1.24 7.85
CA HIS A 165 14.17 1.23 6.52
C HIS A 165 14.86 2.57 6.16
N LEU A 166 14.55 3.65 6.87
CA LEU A 166 15.17 4.97 6.72
C LEU A 166 16.28 5.20 7.78
N ASP A 167 16.41 4.31 8.76
CA ASP A 167 17.50 4.34 9.74
C ASP A 167 18.79 3.74 9.14
N VAL A 168 19.25 4.36 8.07
CA VAL A 168 20.43 3.97 7.31
C VAL A 168 21.29 5.20 7.04
N THR A 169 22.59 4.99 6.80
CA THR A 169 23.47 6.10 6.43
C THR A 169 23.06 6.68 5.08
N PRO A 170 22.73 7.97 4.98
CA PRO A 170 22.36 8.60 3.72
C PRO A 170 23.43 8.51 2.65
N ASN A 171 23.04 8.45 1.40
CA ASN A 171 23.97 8.59 0.27
C ASN A 171 24.44 10.04 0.15
N HIS A 172 25.55 10.36 0.79
CA HIS A 172 26.13 11.71 0.82
C HIS A 172 26.53 12.26 -0.56
N MET A 173 26.79 11.39 -1.54
CA MET A 173 27.11 11.87 -2.90
C MET A 173 25.84 12.44 -3.56
N LEU A 174 24.73 11.71 -3.44
CA LEU A 174 23.44 12.18 -3.95
C LEU A 174 22.94 13.43 -3.17
N ALA A 175 23.09 13.45 -1.86
CA ALA A 175 22.71 14.62 -1.05
C ALA A 175 23.42 15.89 -1.56
N ARG A 176 24.73 15.84 -1.85
CA ARG A 176 25.50 17.00 -2.33
C ARG A 176 25.03 17.57 -3.66
N GLU A 177 24.36 16.78 -4.50
CA GLU A 177 23.80 17.27 -5.78
C GLU A 177 22.65 18.26 -5.57
N PHE A 178 21.99 18.17 -4.41
CA PHE A 178 20.80 18.95 -4.08
C PHE A 178 20.97 19.83 -2.84
N ASP A 179 22.11 19.74 -2.15
CA ASP A 179 22.46 20.54 -0.97
C ASP A 179 23.04 21.89 -1.36
N ASP A 180 22.19 22.78 -1.85
CA ASP A 180 22.52 24.14 -2.25
C ASP A 180 21.43 25.13 -1.78
N ALA A 181 21.43 26.35 -2.30
CA ALA A 181 20.45 27.38 -1.91
C ALA A 181 19.10 27.27 -2.63
N TRP A 182 18.87 26.23 -3.42
CA TRP A 182 17.61 26.02 -4.12
C TRP A 182 16.61 25.27 -3.25
N THR A 183 15.34 25.58 -3.44
CA THR A 183 14.26 24.86 -2.75
C THR A 183 13.99 23.51 -3.43
N ASN A 184 14.16 22.44 -2.69
CA ASN A 184 13.87 21.07 -3.10
C ASN A 184 12.45 20.67 -2.72
N ILE A 185 11.58 20.48 -3.70
CA ILE A 185 10.22 19.98 -3.50
C ILE A 185 10.22 18.51 -3.84
N LEU A 186 9.91 17.66 -2.86
CA LEU A 186 10.01 16.20 -2.97
C LEU A 186 8.61 15.57 -3.07
N PHE A 187 8.47 14.61 -3.99
CA PHE A 187 7.40 13.61 -3.98
C PHE A 187 8.03 12.22 -3.91
N VAL A 188 7.49 11.37 -3.05
CA VAL A 188 7.86 9.94 -2.97
C VAL A 188 6.61 9.10 -3.11
N GLY A 189 6.59 8.21 -4.10
CA GLY A 189 5.47 7.30 -4.35
C GLY A 189 5.53 6.66 -5.73
N ARG A 190 4.71 5.63 -5.95
CA ARG A 190 4.60 5.04 -7.30
C ARG A 190 4.10 6.08 -8.30
N MET A 191 4.69 6.10 -9.48
CA MET A 191 4.27 6.98 -10.57
C MET A 191 3.07 6.38 -11.30
N ILE A 192 1.88 6.52 -10.71
CA ILE A 192 0.61 5.94 -11.19
C ILE A 192 -0.50 7.00 -11.23
N PRO A 193 -1.56 6.81 -12.03
CA PRO A 193 -2.53 7.88 -12.32
C PRO A 193 -3.22 8.51 -11.11
N ASN A 194 -3.59 7.72 -10.08
CA ASN A 194 -4.23 8.24 -8.87
C ASN A 194 -3.31 9.16 -8.03
N LYS A 195 -1.99 9.15 -8.29
CA LYS A 195 -1.02 10.06 -7.64
C LYS A 195 -0.91 11.42 -8.35
N ARG A 196 -1.53 11.59 -9.52
CA ARG A 196 -1.64 12.86 -10.23
C ARG A 196 -0.30 13.57 -10.43
N ILE A 197 0.72 12.84 -10.90
CA ILE A 197 2.08 13.38 -11.07
C ILE A 197 2.09 14.56 -12.04
N GLU A 198 1.24 14.53 -13.07
CA GLU A 198 1.06 15.62 -14.01
C GLU A 198 0.59 16.92 -13.34
N ASP A 199 -0.19 16.83 -12.26
CA ASP A 199 -0.64 17.99 -11.51
C ASP A 199 0.45 18.53 -10.59
N LEU A 200 1.29 17.67 -10.01
CA LEU A 200 2.49 18.11 -9.29
C LEU A 200 3.39 18.94 -10.20
N VAL A 201 3.58 18.51 -11.46
CA VAL A 201 4.36 19.26 -12.45
C VAL A 201 3.70 20.63 -12.75
N ARG A 202 2.38 20.68 -12.91
CA ARG A 202 1.64 21.95 -13.15
C ARG A 202 1.72 22.89 -11.95
N PHE A 203 1.58 22.36 -10.72
CA PHE A 203 1.69 23.16 -9.49
C PHE A 203 3.11 23.70 -9.32
N PHE A 204 4.11 22.85 -9.54
CA PHE A 204 5.51 23.27 -9.51
C PHE A 204 5.81 24.34 -10.57
N HIS A 205 5.33 24.17 -11.81
CA HIS A 205 5.48 25.18 -12.85
C HIS A 205 4.92 26.53 -12.41
N ALA A 206 3.69 26.55 -11.88
CA ALA A 206 3.06 27.78 -11.40
C ALA A 206 3.81 28.39 -10.21
N TYR A 207 4.28 27.57 -9.27
CA TYR A 207 5.08 28.02 -8.13
C TYR A 207 6.40 28.65 -8.59
N ARG A 208 7.14 27.97 -9.46
CA ARG A 208 8.42 28.42 -9.98
C ARG A 208 8.33 29.77 -10.72
N LEU A 209 7.30 29.94 -11.55
CA LEU A 209 7.08 31.18 -12.30
C LEU A 209 6.70 32.37 -11.43
N ARG A 210 5.95 32.12 -10.34
CA ARG A 210 5.33 33.24 -9.59
C ARG A 210 6.04 33.57 -8.28
N TYR A 211 6.72 32.58 -7.69
CA TYR A 211 7.21 32.70 -6.31
C TYR A 211 8.70 32.45 -6.17
N ASN A 212 9.23 31.34 -6.74
CA ASN A 212 10.62 30.97 -6.54
C ASN A 212 11.21 30.28 -7.77
N SER A 213 11.98 31.01 -8.59
CA SER A 213 12.65 30.46 -9.75
C SER A 213 13.86 29.57 -9.39
N ALA A 214 14.42 29.69 -8.17
CA ALA A 214 15.47 28.84 -7.65
C ALA A 214 14.85 27.66 -6.88
N SER A 215 14.08 26.84 -7.59
CA SER A 215 13.45 25.64 -7.03
C SER A 215 13.46 24.48 -8.02
N ARG A 216 13.40 23.27 -7.51
CA ARG A 216 13.33 22.04 -8.30
C ARG A 216 12.31 21.06 -7.73
N LEU A 217 11.76 20.19 -8.59
CA LEU A 217 10.82 19.12 -8.23
C LEU A 217 11.52 17.78 -8.38
N LEU A 218 11.62 17.03 -7.29
CA LEU A 218 12.23 15.71 -7.21
C LEU A 218 11.12 14.65 -7.14
N LEU A 219 10.95 13.87 -8.21
CA LEU A 219 9.92 12.83 -8.33
C LEU A 219 10.56 11.45 -8.15
N VAL A 220 10.31 10.82 -7.01
CA VAL A 220 10.93 9.56 -6.60
C VAL A 220 9.89 8.45 -6.55
N GLY A 221 10.17 7.34 -7.20
CA GLY A 221 9.35 6.13 -7.14
C GLY A 221 9.32 5.34 -8.44
N SER A 222 8.85 4.11 -8.33
CA SER A 222 8.77 3.20 -9.47
C SER A 222 7.62 3.57 -10.42
N HIS A 223 7.87 3.44 -11.72
CA HIS A 223 6.88 3.53 -12.79
C HIS A 223 6.70 2.20 -13.53
N SER A 224 7.27 1.13 -13.00
CA SER A 224 7.22 -0.18 -13.64
C SER A 224 5.79 -0.63 -13.94
N GLY A 225 5.50 -0.94 -15.21
CA GLY A 225 4.17 -1.27 -15.71
C GLY A 225 3.28 -0.05 -16.01
N TYR A 226 3.84 1.18 -15.97
CA TYR A 226 3.15 2.44 -16.24
C TYR A 226 3.96 3.37 -17.14
N GLU A 227 4.69 2.81 -18.09
CA GLU A 227 5.60 3.52 -19.00
C GLU A 227 4.84 4.56 -19.84
N ASP A 228 3.63 4.23 -20.31
CA ASP A 228 2.77 5.17 -21.07
C ASP A 228 2.31 6.35 -20.20
N TYR A 229 2.01 6.11 -18.92
CA TYR A 229 1.67 7.18 -18.00
C TYR A 229 2.88 8.09 -17.76
N LEU A 230 4.07 7.52 -17.54
CA LEU A 230 5.31 8.30 -17.40
C LEU A 230 5.61 9.12 -18.66
N ALA A 231 5.37 8.55 -19.86
CA ALA A 231 5.50 9.28 -21.11
C ALA A 231 4.54 10.48 -21.17
N SER A 232 3.31 10.33 -20.69
CA SER A 232 2.35 11.44 -20.61
C SER A 232 2.80 12.54 -19.64
N VAL A 233 3.35 12.18 -18.49
CA VAL A 233 3.96 13.13 -17.53
C VAL A 233 5.12 13.88 -18.19
N SER A 234 6.01 13.17 -18.90
CA SER A 234 7.14 13.76 -19.63
C SER A 234 6.66 14.75 -20.72
N ASN A 235 5.57 14.44 -21.41
CA ASN A 235 4.96 15.34 -22.38
C ASN A 235 4.40 16.62 -21.70
N VAL A 236 3.84 16.53 -20.51
CA VAL A 236 3.41 17.70 -19.74
C VAL A 236 4.61 18.58 -19.37
N ILE A 237 5.72 17.98 -18.88
CA ILE A 237 6.96 18.70 -18.56
C ILE A 237 7.45 19.47 -19.80
N ALA A 238 7.54 18.79 -20.95
CA ALA A 238 8.00 19.36 -22.20
C ALA A 238 7.07 20.49 -22.72
N SER A 239 5.74 20.28 -22.65
CA SER A 239 4.77 21.25 -23.13
C SER A 239 4.74 22.54 -22.31
N LEU A 240 5.01 22.44 -21.00
CA LEU A 240 5.13 23.60 -20.11
C LEU A 240 6.50 24.27 -20.20
N GLY A 241 7.50 23.59 -20.79
CA GLY A 241 8.88 24.05 -20.79
C GLY A 241 9.44 24.25 -19.38
N THR A 242 8.99 23.43 -18.42
CA THR A 242 9.38 23.57 -17.01
C THR A 242 10.75 22.93 -16.81
N PRO A 243 11.80 23.70 -16.50
CA PRO A 243 13.10 23.15 -16.14
C PRO A 243 13.08 22.58 -14.72
N ASP A 244 14.14 21.86 -14.37
CA ASP A 244 14.42 21.39 -13.01
C ASP A 244 13.32 20.48 -12.40
N VAL A 245 12.68 19.67 -13.26
CA VAL A 245 11.86 18.52 -12.87
C VAL A 245 12.70 17.27 -13.06
N HIS A 246 13.01 16.59 -11.95
CA HIS A 246 13.88 15.42 -11.92
C HIS A 246 13.03 14.16 -11.73
N LEU A 247 12.94 13.32 -12.78
CA LEU A 247 12.33 11.99 -12.71
C LEU A 247 13.41 11.01 -12.22
N ILE A 248 13.54 10.83 -10.90
CA ILE A 248 14.64 10.07 -10.29
C ILE A 248 14.38 8.56 -10.40
N GLY A 249 13.10 8.14 -10.37
CA GLY A 249 12.76 6.73 -10.43
C GLY A 249 12.86 6.02 -9.08
N HIS A 250 12.98 4.69 -9.11
CA HIS A 250 13.14 3.88 -7.89
C HIS A 250 14.58 3.98 -7.36
N VAL A 251 14.72 4.18 -6.06
CA VAL A 251 16.02 4.37 -5.39
C VAL A 251 16.20 3.40 -4.22
N SER A 252 17.44 3.24 -3.74
CA SER A 252 17.75 2.52 -2.50
C SER A 252 17.32 3.32 -1.26
N ASN A 253 17.27 2.67 -0.09
CA ASN A 253 16.93 3.35 1.16
C ASN A 253 17.92 4.45 1.52
N GLU A 254 19.22 4.25 1.28
CA GLU A 254 20.27 5.25 1.51
C GLU A 254 20.08 6.49 0.62
N ALA A 255 19.66 6.29 -0.63
CA ALA A 255 19.35 7.37 -1.55
C ALA A 255 18.03 8.06 -1.16
N LEU A 256 17.02 7.30 -0.75
CA LEU A 256 15.75 7.85 -0.27
C LEU A 256 15.94 8.71 0.98
N THR A 257 16.71 8.24 1.95
CA THR A 257 17.06 9.01 3.17
C THR A 257 17.79 10.30 2.79
N ALA A 258 18.77 10.23 1.87
CA ALA A 258 19.48 11.42 1.40
C ALA A 258 18.55 12.46 0.74
N LEU A 259 17.55 12.00 -0.04
CA LEU A 259 16.57 12.89 -0.67
C LEU A 259 15.60 13.52 0.34
N TYR A 260 15.24 12.79 1.40
CA TYR A 260 14.47 13.38 2.51
C TYR A 260 15.29 14.40 3.29
N ASP A 261 16.58 14.16 3.51
CA ASP A 261 17.47 15.09 4.25
C ASP A 261 17.63 16.44 3.54
N VAL A 262 17.63 16.45 2.19
CA VAL A 262 17.80 17.68 1.39
C VAL A 262 16.48 18.31 0.98
N ALA A 263 15.34 17.68 1.27
CA ALA A 263 14.03 18.21 0.88
C ALA A 263 13.56 19.30 1.83
N ASP A 264 13.16 20.46 1.27
CA ASP A 264 12.55 21.56 2.03
C ASP A 264 11.04 21.37 2.17
N LEU A 265 10.40 20.70 1.22
CA LEU A 265 8.95 20.51 1.16
C LEU A 265 8.60 19.16 0.55
N PHE A 266 7.66 18.45 1.18
CA PHE A 266 7.00 17.29 0.58
C PHE A 266 5.68 17.72 -0.05
N LEU A 267 5.44 17.34 -1.32
CA LEU A 267 4.23 17.68 -2.05
C LEU A 267 3.56 16.44 -2.62
N SER A 268 2.27 16.28 -2.35
CA SER A 268 1.41 15.24 -2.95
C SER A 268 0.16 15.87 -3.54
N ALA A 269 -0.29 15.34 -4.68
CA ALA A 269 -1.56 15.65 -5.32
C ALA A 269 -2.45 14.40 -5.47
N SER A 270 -2.17 13.35 -4.69
CA SER A 270 -2.92 12.10 -4.75
C SER A 270 -4.41 12.34 -4.53
N GLU A 271 -5.23 11.83 -5.45
CA GLU A 271 -6.70 11.85 -5.32
C GLU A 271 -7.22 10.61 -4.59
N HIS A 272 -6.39 9.57 -4.54
CA HIS A 272 -6.72 8.31 -3.90
C HIS A 272 -5.42 7.63 -3.41
N GLU A 273 -5.44 7.17 -2.14
CA GLU A 273 -4.34 6.47 -1.50
C GLU A 273 -4.64 4.96 -1.37
#